data_34f389af6b6367bf15271ce02af22ae8
#
_entry.id   34f389af6b6367bf15271ce02af22ae8
#
_cell.length_a   1.000
_cell.length_b   1.000
_cell.length_c   1.000
_cell.angle_alpha   90.00
_cell.angle_beta   90.00
_cell.angle_gamma   90.00
#
_symmetry.space_group_name_H-M   'P 1'
#
loop_
_entity.id
_entity.type
_entity.pdbx_description
1 polymer ?
#
loop_
_entity_poly.entity_id
_entity_poly.type
_entity_poly.pdbx_seq_one_letter_code
_entity_poly.pdbx_strand_id
1 'polypeptide(L)'
;MKKISANVLILILLFLAGIILLQACKRHHIPPNNNPVITAFAPANGPMGATITITGTGFNPDALQNQVTFNGVTAVVSTASATQLKVIVPVGAGDGKISVKRGGVVTNSVNDFKYLYTVSTLAGDGTVGHNNGTGAGARFDIPIGLAVNMAGNIYVADYGNNLVRQVTLAGTVTTFAGDDNNAPLNAPAGVAFDGAGNAYIADTYNNQILKITPGGMVSTLAGSGTPGFANGTGTAAQFALPFGIAVDNSGNVYVADTHNNRIRKITPQGVVSTLAGDGNAGLVNGDGAVAEFDFPNGVAVDAAGNVYVADTRNNVIRKILPAGTVSTFAGDGTAGLVDGTVTTAQFNYPCALATDVLNNVYIADTHNNAIRKITPAGIVSIIAGGSSYGFIDGIGTSAHFFDSHGIAVDMHGNVYVGDTGNSSIRKIQ
;
A
#
# COMPACT_ATOMS: atom_id res chain seq x y z
N MET A 1 54.11 -30.96 70.53
CA MET A 1 52.91 -31.21 69.70
C MET A 1 51.74 -31.53 70.62
N LYS A 2 50.77 -30.60 70.80
CA LYS A 2 49.58 -30.82 71.62
C LYS A 2 48.63 -31.75 70.86
N LYS A 3 48.29 -32.90 71.41
CA LYS A 3 47.27 -33.78 70.84
C LYS A 3 45.91 -33.13 70.95
N ILE A 4 45.28 -32.85 69.77
CA ILE A 4 43.86 -32.42 69.71
C ILE A 4 43.01 -33.55 70.17
N SER A 5 42.12 -33.34 71.18
CA SER A 5 41.28 -34.37 71.73
C SER A 5 40.24 -34.86 70.73
N ALA A 6 39.95 -36.15 70.76
CA ALA A 6 38.99 -36.79 69.84
C ALA A 6 37.61 -36.05 69.77
N ASN A 7 37.20 -35.46 70.93
CA ASN A 7 35.94 -34.73 71.05
C ASN A 7 35.94 -33.39 70.20
N VAL A 8 37.09 -32.75 70.02
CA VAL A 8 37.18 -31.56 69.23
C VAL A 8 37.12 -31.90 67.71
N LEU A 9 37.66 -33.06 67.35
CA LEU A 9 37.62 -33.55 65.96
C LEU A 9 36.19 -33.94 65.55
N ILE A 10 35.41 -34.54 66.47
CA ILE A 10 34.01 -34.90 66.25
C ILE A 10 33.14 -33.66 66.14
N LEU A 11 33.38 -32.57 66.90
CA LEU A 11 32.67 -31.32 66.81
C LEU A 11 32.91 -30.59 65.50
N ILE A 12 34.14 -30.61 64.97
CA ILE A 12 34.52 -30.05 63.70
C ILE A 12 33.85 -30.82 62.55
N LEU A 13 33.80 -32.17 62.62
CA LEU A 13 33.13 -32.99 61.62
C LEU A 13 31.65 -32.79 61.60
N LEU A 14 30.97 -32.62 62.77
CA LEU A 14 29.56 -32.30 62.85
C LEU A 14 29.23 -30.90 62.35
N PHE A 15 30.13 -29.91 62.55
CA PHE A 15 29.95 -28.56 62.03
C PHE A 15 30.14 -28.51 60.51
N LEU A 16 31.13 -29.26 59.96
CA LEU A 16 31.32 -29.40 58.50
C LEU A 16 30.15 -30.15 57.83
N ALA A 17 29.61 -31.22 58.49
CA ALA A 17 28.43 -31.92 57.96
C ALA A 17 27.16 -31.05 58.00
N GLY A 18 26.99 -30.16 59.01
CA GLY A 18 25.90 -29.19 59.09
C GLY A 18 26.00 -28.12 57.99
N ILE A 19 27.22 -27.67 57.63
CA ILE A 19 27.42 -26.73 56.56
C ILE A 19 27.14 -27.36 55.18
N ILE A 20 27.50 -28.63 54.98
CA ILE A 20 27.23 -29.37 53.75
C ILE A 20 25.71 -29.63 53.59
N LEU A 21 25.01 -29.92 54.67
CA LEU A 21 23.55 -30.11 54.66
C LEU A 21 22.80 -28.75 54.41
N LEU A 22 23.34 -27.63 54.85
CA LEU A 22 22.77 -26.30 54.58
C LEU A 22 23.04 -25.82 53.14
N GLN A 23 24.07 -26.34 52.45
CA GLN A 23 24.30 -26.06 51.05
C GLN A 23 23.48 -26.96 50.09
N ALA A 24 23.01 -28.14 50.55
CA ALA A 24 22.22 -29.06 49.74
C ALA A 24 20.74 -28.65 49.60
N CYS A 25 20.27 -27.60 50.30
CA CYS A 25 18.92 -27.08 50.19
C CYS A 25 18.83 -25.72 49.50
N LYS A 26 19.81 -25.33 48.64
CA LYS A 26 19.50 -24.36 47.60
C LYS A 26 18.61 -25.09 46.59
N ARG A 27 17.28 -25.02 46.77
CA ARG A 27 16.34 -25.25 45.69
C ARG A 27 16.87 -24.46 44.51
N HIS A 28 17.27 -25.12 43.43
CA HIS A 28 17.44 -24.47 42.17
C HIS A 28 16.07 -23.83 41.88
N HIS A 29 15.97 -22.54 42.18
CA HIS A 29 14.85 -21.72 41.71
C HIS A 29 15.11 -21.59 40.23
N ILE A 30 14.56 -22.54 39.44
CA ILE A 30 14.47 -22.35 37.99
C ILE A 30 13.59 -21.10 37.87
N PRO A 31 14.12 -19.97 37.44
CA PRO A 31 13.30 -18.78 37.28
C PRO A 31 12.12 -19.17 36.39
N PRO A 32 10.90 -18.72 36.69
CA PRO A 32 9.74 -19.07 35.88
C PRO A 32 10.08 -18.72 34.44
N ASN A 33 9.84 -19.66 33.53
CA ASN A 33 10.03 -19.44 32.12
C ASN A 33 9.11 -18.27 31.73
N ASN A 34 9.71 -17.06 31.64
CA ASN A 34 9.00 -15.82 31.31
C ASN A 34 8.83 -15.62 29.81
N ASN A 35 9.07 -16.66 29.00
CA ASN A 35 8.83 -16.61 27.56
C ASN A 35 7.33 -16.43 27.32
N PRO A 36 6.95 -15.48 26.46
CA PRO A 36 5.56 -15.28 26.11
C PRO A 36 5.02 -16.49 25.35
N VAL A 37 3.79 -16.88 25.65
CA VAL A 37 3.03 -17.91 24.91
C VAL A 37 1.65 -17.35 24.64
N ILE A 38 1.20 -17.38 23.39
CA ILE A 38 -0.16 -17.03 23.00
C ILE A 38 -0.98 -18.33 22.94
N THR A 39 -2.03 -18.44 23.75
CA THR A 39 -2.95 -19.58 23.71
C THR A 39 -4.21 -19.29 22.91
N ALA A 40 -4.68 -18.04 22.91
CA ALA A 40 -5.85 -17.60 22.16
C ALA A 40 -5.84 -16.07 21.97
N PHE A 41 -6.68 -15.59 21.06
CA PHE A 41 -7.06 -14.19 20.98
C PHE A 41 -8.52 -14.06 20.55
N ALA A 42 -9.17 -12.98 20.96
CA ALA A 42 -10.55 -12.67 20.62
C ALA A 42 -10.81 -11.15 20.62
N PRO A 43 -11.63 -10.64 19.69
CA PRO A 43 -12.21 -11.33 18.53
C PRO A 43 -11.16 -11.79 17.51
N ALA A 44 -11.52 -12.76 16.64
CA ALA A 44 -10.63 -13.31 15.62
C ALA A 44 -10.42 -12.37 14.42
N ASN A 45 -11.23 -11.32 14.34
CA ASN A 45 -11.19 -10.30 13.28
C ASN A 45 -11.53 -8.92 13.87
N GLY A 46 -11.20 -7.88 13.16
CA GLY A 46 -11.56 -6.52 13.54
C GLY A 46 -10.95 -5.46 12.61
N PRO A 47 -11.59 -4.30 12.52
CA PRO A 47 -11.04 -3.16 11.80
C PRO A 47 -9.95 -2.47 12.63
N MET A 48 -9.28 -1.49 12.02
CA MET A 48 -8.41 -0.55 12.74
C MET A 48 -9.11 0.01 13.98
N GLY A 49 -8.36 0.14 15.08
CA GLY A 49 -8.88 0.67 16.35
C GLY A 49 -9.67 -0.33 17.18
N ALA A 50 -10.01 -1.50 16.66
CA ALA A 50 -10.66 -2.54 17.44
C ALA A 50 -9.72 -3.04 18.57
N THR A 51 -10.31 -3.41 19.71
CA THR A 51 -9.56 -3.99 20.82
C THR A 51 -9.60 -5.51 20.73
N ILE A 52 -8.42 -6.11 20.66
CA ILE A 52 -8.23 -7.57 20.69
C ILE A 52 -7.64 -7.96 22.05
N THR A 53 -8.24 -8.97 22.68
CA THR A 53 -7.73 -9.57 23.89
C THR A 53 -6.89 -10.79 23.53
N ILE A 54 -5.59 -10.76 23.86
CA ILE A 54 -4.67 -11.88 23.71
C ILE A 54 -4.57 -12.58 25.05
N THR A 55 -4.84 -13.87 25.08
CA THR A 55 -4.72 -14.74 26.27
C THR A 55 -3.49 -15.63 26.12
N GLY A 56 -2.77 -15.83 27.24
CA GLY A 56 -1.54 -16.62 27.21
C GLY A 56 -0.84 -16.69 28.56
N THR A 57 0.46 -16.87 28.53
CA THR A 57 1.33 -16.89 29.72
C THR A 57 2.64 -16.17 29.42
N GLY A 58 3.37 -15.81 30.48
CA GLY A 58 4.69 -15.20 30.35
C GLY A 58 4.66 -13.76 29.82
N PHE A 59 3.53 -13.07 29.82
CA PHE A 59 3.44 -11.65 29.49
C PHE A 59 3.96 -10.78 30.64
N ASN A 60 4.41 -9.57 30.34
CA ASN A 60 4.81 -8.61 31.35
C ASN A 60 3.58 -7.81 31.82
N PRO A 61 3.34 -7.65 33.13
CA PRO A 61 2.27 -6.79 33.63
C PRO A 61 2.42 -5.31 33.23
N ASP A 62 3.64 -4.85 32.95
CA ASP A 62 3.88 -3.55 32.32
C ASP A 62 3.63 -3.65 30.81
N ALA A 63 2.66 -2.89 30.31
CA ALA A 63 2.26 -2.89 28.91
C ALA A 63 3.43 -2.54 27.95
N LEU A 64 4.32 -1.63 28.34
CA LEU A 64 5.44 -1.17 27.54
C LEU A 64 6.54 -2.23 27.34
N GLN A 65 6.54 -3.28 28.15
CA GLN A 65 7.50 -4.38 28.07
C GLN A 65 7.02 -5.55 27.18
N ASN A 66 5.84 -5.41 26.54
CA ASN A 66 5.32 -6.35 25.56
C ASN A 66 5.25 -5.65 24.21
N GLN A 67 6.07 -6.06 23.27
CA GLN A 67 5.94 -5.59 21.88
C GLN A 67 4.98 -6.54 21.15
N VAL A 68 3.84 -6.01 20.72
CA VAL A 68 2.84 -6.77 19.96
C VAL A 68 2.81 -6.28 18.51
N THR A 69 2.71 -7.22 17.57
CA THR A 69 2.50 -6.90 16.16
C THR A 69 1.35 -7.71 15.57
N PHE A 70 0.64 -7.13 14.62
CA PHE A 70 -0.31 -7.80 13.74
C PHE A 70 0.31 -7.87 12.35
N ASN A 71 0.58 -9.07 11.85
CA ASN A 71 1.25 -9.27 10.55
C ASN A 71 2.52 -8.38 10.38
N GLY A 72 3.30 -8.23 11.45
CA GLY A 72 4.52 -7.39 11.48
C GLY A 72 4.28 -5.91 11.82
N VAL A 73 3.06 -5.38 11.73
CA VAL A 73 2.74 -3.99 12.07
C VAL A 73 2.58 -3.82 13.58
N THR A 74 3.34 -2.90 14.18
CA THR A 74 3.35 -2.69 15.65
C THR A 74 2.00 -2.18 16.16
N ALA A 75 1.52 -2.80 17.23
CA ALA A 75 0.27 -2.48 17.90
C ALA A 75 0.49 -1.85 19.28
N VAL A 76 -0.46 -1.02 19.70
CA VAL A 76 -0.47 -0.44 21.05
C VAL A 76 -1.06 -1.45 22.03
N VAL A 77 -0.33 -1.76 23.09
CA VAL A 77 -0.83 -2.54 24.25
C VAL A 77 -1.48 -1.57 25.21
N SER A 78 -2.80 -1.63 25.33
CA SER A 78 -3.58 -0.72 26.19
C SER A 78 -3.61 -1.16 27.65
N THR A 79 -3.64 -2.48 27.90
CA THR A 79 -3.53 -3.07 29.24
C THR A 79 -2.78 -4.40 29.19
N ALA A 80 -2.08 -4.74 30.28
CA ALA A 80 -1.33 -5.97 30.42
C ALA A 80 -1.48 -6.59 31.80
N SER A 81 -1.45 -7.93 31.83
CA SER A 81 -1.26 -8.78 32.98
C SER A 81 -0.34 -9.95 32.62
N ALA A 82 0.00 -10.81 33.57
CA ALA A 82 0.84 -11.98 33.29
C ALA A 82 0.21 -12.98 32.28
N THR A 83 -1.12 -12.91 32.09
CA THR A 83 -1.88 -13.89 31.28
C THR A 83 -2.77 -13.26 30.21
N GLN A 84 -2.85 -11.93 30.16
CA GLN A 84 -3.72 -11.24 29.20
C GLN A 84 -3.13 -9.91 28.75
N LEU A 85 -3.21 -9.62 27.45
CA LEU A 85 -2.92 -8.31 26.85
C LEU A 85 -4.19 -7.83 26.13
N LYS A 86 -4.55 -6.54 26.30
CA LYS A 86 -5.49 -5.88 25.41
C LYS A 86 -4.71 -4.99 24.46
N VAL A 87 -4.92 -5.16 23.19
CA VAL A 87 -4.16 -4.48 22.12
C VAL A 87 -5.12 -3.84 21.13
N ILE A 88 -4.68 -2.72 20.55
CA ILE A 88 -5.45 -2.00 19.54
C ILE A 88 -4.94 -2.42 18.18
N VAL A 89 -5.83 -2.83 17.29
CA VAL A 89 -5.51 -3.19 15.90
C VAL A 89 -4.94 -1.94 15.20
N PRO A 90 -3.69 -2.00 14.69
CA PRO A 90 -3.09 -0.87 14.00
C PRO A 90 -3.61 -0.71 12.56
N VAL A 91 -3.45 0.49 12.01
CA VAL A 91 -3.65 0.75 10.58
C VAL A 91 -2.72 -0.13 9.75
N GLY A 92 -3.20 -0.65 8.64
CA GLY A 92 -2.37 -1.43 7.71
C GLY A 92 -1.96 -2.81 8.20
N ALA A 93 -2.52 -3.30 9.32
CA ALA A 93 -2.20 -4.62 9.89
C ALA A 93 -2.31 -5.76 8.88
N GLY A 94 -3.38 -5.74 8.07
CA GLY A 94 -3.69 -6.83 7.15
C GLY A 94 -3.94 -8.17 7.86
N ASP A 95 -4.23 -9.19 7.08
CA ASP A 95 -4.40 -10.56 7.56
C ASP A 95 -3.06 -11.17 7.97
N GLY A 96 -3.01 -11.92 9.07
CA GLY A 96 -1.80 -12.62 9.47
C GLY A 96 -1.68 -12.90 10.95
N LYS A 97 -0.49 -13.35 11.38
CA LYS A 97 -0.22 -13.71 12.76
C LYS A 97 -0.18 -12.49 13.67
N ILE A 98 -0.69 -12.70 14.90
CA ILE A 98 -0.37 -11.82 16.02
C ILE A 98 0.90 -12.33 16.66
N SER A 99 1.90 -11.46 16.84
CA SER A 99 3.16 -11.80 17.50
C SER A 99 3.29 -11.03 18.81
N VAL A 100 3.81 -11.67 19.85
CA VAL A 100 4.20 -11.02 21.11
C VAL A 100 5.68 -11.25 21.34
N LYS A 101 6.44 -10.15 21.53
CA LYS A 101 7.86 -10.19 21.87
C LYS A 101 8.07 -9.65 23.29
N ARG A 102 8.79 -10.42 24.12
CA ARG A 102 9.22 -10.04 25.46
C ARG A 102 10.64 -10.54 25.69
N GLY A 103 11.55 -9.68 26.21
CA GLY A 103 12.91 -10.07 26.56
C GLY A 103 13.70 -10.72 25.41
N GLY A 104 13.43 -10.33 24.16
CA GLY A 104 14.07 -10.90 22.96
C GLY A 104 13.39 -12.14 22.38
N VAL A 105 12.49 -12.80 23.12
CA VAL A 105 11.75 -13.98 22.65
C VAL A 105 10.45 -13.56 21.97
N VAL A 106 10.20 -14.11 20.78
CA VAL A 106 8.99 -13.89 19.99
C VAL A 106 8.13 -15.14 19.97
N THR A 107 6.82 -14.98 20.16
CA THR A 107 5.81 -16.04 19.95
C THR A 107 4.73 -15.54 19.00
N ASN A 108 4.20 -16.45 18.20
CA ASN A 108 3.14 -16.16 17.24
C ASN A 108 1.85 -16.87 17.62
N SER A 109 0.71 -16.29 17.27
CA SER A 109 -0.58 -16.95 17.37
C SER A 109 -0.65 -18.20 16.47
N VAL A 110 -1.45 -19.20 16.85
CA VAL A 110 -1.70 -20.38 16.00
C VAL A 110 -2.53 -19.99 14.78
N ASN A 111 -3.61 -19.24 15.00
CA ASN A 111 -4.51 -18.78 13.95
C ASN A 111 -4.09 -17.40 13.45
N ASP A 112 -4.50 -17.06 12.23
CA ASP A 112 -4.36 -15.73 11.68
C ASP A 112 -5.48 -14.82 12.18
N PHE A 113 -5.12 -13.58 12.46
CA PHE A 113 -6.08 -12.49 12.62
C PHE A 113 -6.58 -12.05 11.26
N LYS A 114 -7.89 -11.77 11.12
CA LYS A 114 -8.49 -11.25 9.91
C LYS A 114 -8.74 -9.76 10.05
N TYR A 115 -8.05 -8.97 9.23
CA TYR A 115 -8.21 -7.52 9.21
C TYR A 115 -9.47 -7.13 8.43
N LEU A 116 -10.31 -6.31 9.02
CA LEU A 116 -11.54 -5.82 8.39
C LEU A 116 -11.33 -4.39 7.89
N TYR A 117 -11.16 -4.25 6.59
CA TYR A 117 -11.02 -2.95 5.94
C TYR A 117 -12.34 -2.17 6.03
N THR A 118 -12.27 -0.92 6.48
CA THR A 118 -13.43 -0.01 6.56
C THR A 118 -13.35 1.02 5.45
N VAL A 119 -14.40 1.16 4.67
CA VAL A 119 -14.54 2.15 3.60
C VAL A 119 -15.38 3.31 4.10
N SER A 120 -14.91 4.53 3.87
CA SER A 120 -15.64 5.77 4.11
C SER A 120 -15.46 6.75 2.96
N THR A 121 -16.44 7.60 2.73
CA THR A 121 -16.33 8.71 1.78
C THR A 121 -15.53 9.85 2.39
N LEU A 122 -14.40 10.20 1.78
CA LEU A 122 -13.53 11.29 2.22
C LEU A 122 -14.01 12.64 1.67
N ALA A 123 -14.36 12.68 0.37
CA ALA A 123 -14.82 13.89 -0.30
C ALA A 123 -15.68 13.54 -1.53
N GLY A 124 -16.64 14.41 -1.84
CA GLY A 124 -17.65 14.22 -2.88
C GLY A 124 -18.98 13.76 -2.31
N ASP A 125 -20.09 14.17 -2.96
CA ASP A 125 -21.46 13.82 -2.59
C ASP A 125 -22.12 12.86 -3.59
N GLY A 126 -21.34 12.33 -4.55
CA GLY A 126 -21.84 11.50 -5.64
C GLY A 126 -22.37 12.32 -6.83
N THR A 127 -22.36 13.64 -6.76
CA THR A 127 -22.83 14.53 -7.82
C THR A 127 -21.65 15.10 -8.61
N VAL A 128 -21.76 15.07 -9.92
CA VAL A 128 -20.77 15.67 -10.85
C VAL A 128 -20.66 17.18 -10.61
N GLY A 129 -19.46 17.71 -10.64
CA GLY A 129 -19.18 19.14 -10.52
C GLY A 129 -17.71 19.44 -10.18
N HIS A 130 -17.38 20.72 -9.99
CA HIS A 130 -16.02 21.19 -9.71
C HIS A 130 -15.89 22.02 -8.41
N ASN A 131 -16.90 21.94 -7.53
CA ASN A 131 -16.92 22.75 -6.32
C ASN A 131 -15.76 22.36 -5.38
N ASN A 132 -15.04 23.37 -4.90
CA ASN A 132 -14.20 23.24 -3.70
C ASN A 132 -15.10 23.16 -2.45
N GLY A 133 -14.60 22.56 -1.38
CA GLY A 133 -15.35 22.41 -0.15
C GLY A 133 -14.79 21.31 0.75
N THR A 134 -15.54 20.93 1.80
CA THR A 134 -15.11 19.86 2.73
C THR A 134 -16.11 18.72 2.70
N GLY A 135 -15.63 17.49 2.60
CA GLY A 135 -16.44 16.29 2.55
C GLY A 135 -17.49 16.35 1.43
N ALA A 136 -18.77 16.19 1.75
CA ALA A 136 -19.87 16.26 0.79
C ALA A 136 -20.09 17.67 0.19
N GLY A 137 -19.41 18.71 0.65
CA GLY A 137 -19.46 20.04 0.03
C GLY A 137 -18.60 20.17 -1.23
N ALA A 138 -17.69 19.23 -1.47
CA ALA A 138 -16.87 19.18 -2.67
C ALA A 138 -17.53 18.32 -3.76
N ARG A 139 -17.15 18.58 -5.02
CA ARG A 139 -17.60 17.78 -6.17
C ARG A 139 -16.46 17.54 -7.14
N PHE A 140 -16.56 16.42 -7.85
CA PHE A 140 -15.60 15.98 -8.87
C PHE A 140 -16.35 15.60 -10.16
N ASP A 141 -15.63 15.49 -11.24
CA ASP A 141 -16.11 14.93 -12.50
C ASP A 141 -15.07 13.94 -13.05
N ILE A 142 -15.41 12.64 -13.02
CA ILE A 142 -14.52 11.58 -13.48
C ILE A 142 -13.16 11.67 -12.75
N PRO A 143 -13.07 11.55 -11.41
CA PRO A 143 -11.80 11.51 -10.69
C PRO A 143 -11.07 10.20 -11.02
N ILE A 144 -9.89 10.29 -11.68
CA ILE A 144 -9.16 9.10 -12.18
C ILE A 144 -7.88 8.88 -11.37
N GLY A 145 -6.77 9.55 -11.69
CA GLY A 145 -5.48 9.30 -11.06
C GLY A 145 -5.37 9.91 -9.68
N LEU A 146 -4.82 9.17 -8.74
CA LEU A 146 -4.57 9.62 -7.38
C LEU A 146 -3.10 9.49 -7.02
N ALA A 147 -2.61 10.43 -6.20
CA ALA A 147 -1.34 10.33 -5.50
C ALA A 147 -1.44 10.90 -4.08
N VAL A 148 -0.62 10.39 -3.18
CA VAL A 148 -0.45 10.96 -1.83
C VAL A 148 0.95 11.53 -1.73
N ASN A 149 1.07 12.80 -1.32
CA ASN A 149 2.36 13.41 -1.07
C ASN A 149 2.90 13.08 0.34
N MET A 150 4.15 13.44 0.62
CA MET A 150 4.79 13.16 1.91
C MET A 150 4.09 13.84 3.11
N ALA A 151 3.29 14.89 2.89
CA ALA A 151 2.48 15.53 3.93
C ALA A 151 1.15 14.82 4.17
N GLY A 152 0.84 13.74 3.42
CA GLY A 152 -0.40 12.97 3.53
C GLY A 152 -1.58 13.58 2.77
N ASN A 153 -1.41 14.66 2.01
CA ASN A 153 -2.47 15.19 1.16
C ASN A 153 -2.61 14.34 -0.10
N ILE A 154 -3.86 14.11 -0.48
CA ILE A 154 -4.24 13.36 -1.66
C ILE A 154 -4.40 14.35 -2.82
N TYR A 155 -3.84 14.02 -3.97
CA TYR A 155 -4.02 14.77 -5.20
C TYR A 155 -4.78 13.91 -6.19
N VAL A 156 -5.75 14.52 -6.84
CA VAL A 156 -6.74 13.86 -7.70
C VAL A 156 -6.70 14.50 -9.08
N ALA A 157 -6.46 13.70 -10.09
CA ALA A 157 -6.71 14.09 -11.48
C ALA A 157 -8.22 14.06 -11.72
N ASP A 158 -8.83 15.24 -11.67
CA ASP A 158 -10.27 15.51 -11.84
C ASP A 158 -10.53 15.72 -13.35
N TYR A 159 -10.48 14.57 -14.05
CA TYR A 159 -10.34 14.45 -15.52
C TYR A 159 -11.41 15.22 -16.28
N GLY A 160 -12.68 15.05 -15.92
CA GLY A 160 -13.80 15.72 -16.58
C GLY A 160 -13.82 17.22 -16.35
N ASN A 161 -13.21 17.71 -15.26
CA ASN A 161 -13.11 19.13 -14.95
C ASN A 161 -11.82 19.78 -15.49
N ASN A 162 -10.90 19.04 -16.10
CA ASN A 162 -9.58 19.53 -16.52
C ASN A 162 -8.74 20.11 -15.36
N LEU A 163 -8.88 19.55 -14.16
CA LEU A 163 -8.24 20.04 -12.94
C LEU A 163 -7.39 18.96 -12.28
N VAL A 164 -6.40 19.38 -11.51
CA VAL A 164 -5.85 18.56 -10.42
C VAL A 164 -6.31 19.19 -9.12
N ARG A 165 -6.93 18.36 -8.25
CA ARG A 165 -7.47 18.78 -6.95
C ARG A 165 -6.60 18.27 -5.82
N GLN A 166 -6.46 19.07 -4.77
CA GLN A 166 -5.85 18.63 -3.51
C GLN A 166 -6.94 18.33 -2.49
N VAL A 167 -6.84 17.19 -1.83
CA VAL A 167 -7.75 16.75 -0.76
C VAL A 167 -6.92 16.52 0.50
N THR A 168 -7.24 17.23 1.58
CA THR A 168 -6.57 17.01 2.87
C THR A 168 -7.13 15.77 3.58
N LEU A 169 -6.43 15.28 4.61
CA LEU A 169 -6.91 14.17 5.46
C LEU A 169 -8.26 14.45 6.14
N ALA A 170 -8.63 15.74 6.29
CA ALA A 170 -9.94 16.19 6.80
C ALA A 170 -11.01 16.28 5.71
N GLY A 171 -10.69 15.90 4.45
CA GLY A 171 -11.61 15.96 3.32
C GLY A 171 -11.81 17.35 2.73
N THR A 172 -10.97 18.34 3.06
CA THR A 172 -11.04 19.67 2.42
C THR A 172 -10.41 19.61 1.04
N VAL A 173 -11.18 20.02 0.02
CA VAL A 173 -10.81 20.00 -1.39
C VAL A 173 -10.56 21.42 -1.88
N THR A 174 -9.42 21.59 -2.56
CA THR A 174 -9.05 22.83 -3.27
C THR A 174 -8.49 22.51 -4.65
N THR A 175 -8.53 23.47 -5.58
CA THR A 175 -7.87 23.33 -6.88
C THR A 175 -6.36 23.50 -6.69
N PHE A 176 -5.57 22.58 -7.23
CA PHE A 176 -4.11 22.60 -7.23
C PHE A 176 -3.55 23.10 -8.57
N ALA A 177 -4.11 22.65 -9.70
CA ALA A 177 -3.71 23.05 -11.04
C ALA A 177 -4.87 22.92 -12.03
N GLY A 178 -4.77 23.59 -13.18
CA GLY A 178 -5.72 23.51 -14.28
C GLY A 178 -6.71 24.68 -14.37
N ASP A 179 -6.63 25.66 -13.45
CA ASP A 179 -7.39 26.91 -13.61
C ASP A 179 -6.77 27.79 -14.71
N ASP A 180 -7.55 28.71 -15.27
CA ASP A 180 -7.19 29.57 -16.40
C ASP A 180 -5.89 30.37 -16.20
N ASN A 181 -5.38 30.45 -14.97
CA ASN A 181 -4.19 31.22 -14.60
C ASN A 181 -2.91 30.39 -14.50
N ASN A 182 -2.99 29.04 -14.48
CA ASN A 182 -1.84 28.20 -14.15
C ASN A 182 -1.81 26.87 -14.93
N ALA A 183 -1.47 26.92 -16.20
CA ALA A 183 -1.42 25.83 -17.17
C ALA A 183 -2.77 25.18 -17.49
N PRO A 184 -3.31 25.43 -18.70
CA PRO A 184 -4.55 24.78 -19.13
C PRO A 184 -4.31 23.28 -19.30
N LEU A 185 -4.87 22.47 -18.42
CA LEU A 185 -4.89 21.01 -18.53
C LEU A 185 -6.01 20.58 -19.48
N ASN A 186 -5.83 19.43 -20.10
CA ASN A 186 -6.85 18.81 -20.94
C ASN A 186 -6.98 17.33 -20.58
N ALA A 187 -8.02 17.02 -19.80
CA ALA A 187 -8.30 15.69 -19.29
C ALA A 187 -7.07 15.03 -18.63
N PRO A 188 -6.51 15.62 -17.54
CA PRO A 188 -5.40 15.02 -16.83
C PRO A 188 -5.82 13.68 -16.25
N ALA A 189 -5.08 12.60 -16.51
CA ALA A 189 -5.43 11.27 -16.05
C ALA A 189 -4.54 10.75 -14.92
N GLY A 190 -3.30 11.19 -14.83
CA GLY A 190 -2.35 10.72 -13.82
C GLY A 190 -1.68 11.86 -13.06
N VAL A 191 -1.41 11.62 -11.77
CA VAL A 191 -0.62 12.52 -10.91
C VAL A 191 0.33 11.69 -10.06
N ALA A 192 1.57 12.17 -9.87
CA ALA A 192 2.57 11.55 -9.01
C ALA A 192 3.46 12.62 -8.36
N PHE A 193 4.11 12.31 -7.25
CA PHE A 193 5.02 13.21 -6.54
C PHE A 193 6.39 12.56 -6.34
N ASP A 194 7.46 13.35 -6.49
CA ASP A 194 8.79 12.94 -6.03
C ASP A 194 9.03 13.32 -4.57
N GLY A 195 10.15 12.82 -4.01
CA GLY A 195 10.56 13.12 -2.63
C GLY A 195 10.90 14.59 -2.35
N ALA A 196 11.09 15.41 -3.39
CA ALA A 196 11.30 16.85 -3.28
C ALA A 196 9.99 17.65 -3.32
N GLY A 197 8.85 16.97 -3.52
CA GLY A 197 7.52 17.55 -3.57
C GLY A 197 7.15 18.12 -4.93
N ASN A 198 7.90 17.82 -6.01
CA ASN A 198 7.44 18.14 -7.35
C ASN A 198 6.29 17.21 -7.74
N ALA A 199 5.23 17.79 -8.32
CA ALA A 199 4.14 17.04 -8.92
C ALA A 199 4.43 16.78 -10.40
N TYR A 200 4.08 15.59 -10.87
CA TYR A 200 4.13 15.21 -12.28
C TYR A 200 2.72 14.83 -12.71
N ILE A 201 2.28 15.38 -13.85
CA ILE A 201 0.90 15.23 -14.34
C ILE A 201 0.95 14.66 -15.77
N ALA A 202 0.23 13.57 -16.00
CA ALA A 202 -0.08 13.11 -17.35
C ALA A 202 -1.24 13.97 -17.88
N ASP A 203 -0.91 14.95 -18.70
CA ASP A 203 -1.86 15.85 -19.36
C ASP A 203 -2.32 15.21 -20.68
N THR A 204 -3.28 14.30 -20.52
CA THR A 204 -3.56 13.21 -21.45
C THR A 204 -3.92 13.66 -22.85
N TYR A 205 -4.91 14.55 -23.00
CA TYR A 205 -5.30 15.02 -24.34
C TYR A 205 -4.34 16.06 -24.92
N ASN A 206 -3.50 16.65 -24.09
CA ASN A 206 -2.38 17.45 -24.58
C ASN A 206 -1.14 16.59 -24.92
N ASN A 207 -1.17 15.28 -24.71
CA ASN A 207 -0.06 14.35 -25.01
C ASN A 207 1.27 14.81 -24.42
N GLN A 208 1.25 15.33 -23.18
CA GLN A 208 2.40 15.90 -22.47
C GLN A 208 2.49 15.37 -21.03
N ILE A 209 3.70 15.43 -20.51
CA ILE A 209 3.96 15.23 -19.09
C ILE A 209 4.43 16.56 -18.52
N LEU A 210 3.66 17.10 -17.57
CA LEU A 210 3.98 18.36 -16.90
C LEU A 210 4.69 18.11 -15.59
N LYS A 211 5.53 19.05 -15.18
CA LYS A 211 6.13 19.13 -13.85
C LYS A 211 5.72 20.43 -13.18
N ILE A 212 5.25 20.34 -11.93
CA ILE A 212 4.92 21.48 -11.08
C ILE A 212 5.83 21.41 -9.85
N THR A 213 6.62 22.46 -9.62
CA THR A 213 7.48 22.54 -8.43
C THR A 213 6.66 22.89 -7.17
N PRO A 214 7.20 22.69 -5.95
CA PRO A 214 6.54 23.13 -4.72
C PRO A 214 6.20 24.62 -4.67
N GLY A 215 6.95 25.43 -5.43
CA GLY A 215 6.68 26.87 -5.59
C GLY A 215 5.59 27.20 -6.61
N GLY A 216 4.93 26.19 -7.20
CA GLY A 216 3.84 26.38 -8.18
C GLY A 216 4.30 26.65 -9.61
N MET A 217 5.61 26.58 -9.91
CA MET A 217 6.10 26.77 -11.29
C MET A 217 5.79 25.54 -12.13
N VAL A 218 5.05 25.76 -13.22
CA VAL A 218 4.65 24.73 -14.19
C VAL A 218 5.59 24.72 -15.38
N SER A 219 5.97 23.53 -15.84
CA SER A 219 6.78 23.32 -17.04
C SER A 219 6.43 22.00 -17.71
N THR A 220 6.58 21.94 -19.04
CA THR A 220 6.52 20.67 -19.78
C THR A 220 7.82 19.91 -19.55
N LEU A 221 7.74 18.75 -18.89
CA LEU A 221 8.89 17.85 -18.71
C LEU A 221 9.18 17.11 -20.02
N ALA A 222 8.14 16.62 -20.70
CA ALA A 222 8.26 15.89 -21.97
C ALA A 222 6.94 15.87 -22.74
N GLY A 223 7.04 15.68 -24.07
CA GLY A 223 5.91 15.58 -24.97
C GLY A 223 5.76 16.83 -25.86
N SER A 224 5.57 16.62 -27.17
CA SER A 224 5.45 17.67 -28.16
C SER A 224 4.06 18.33 -28.19
N GLY A 225 3.05 17.73 -27.56
CA GLY A 225 1.65 18.10 -27.71
C GLY A 225 0.94 17.38 -28.87
N THR A 226 1.69 16.85 -29.83
CA THR A 226 1.13 16.07 -30.93
C THR A 226 1.12 14.59 -30.59
N PRO A 227 -0.01 13.88 -30.77
CA PRO A 227 -0.06 12.44 -30.49
C PRO A 227 0.88 11.68 -31.43
N GLY A 228 1.59 10.69 -30.86
CA GLY A 228 2.55 9.88 -31.64
C GLY A 228 3.49 9.10 -30.74
N PHE A 229 4.51 8.50 -31.39
CA PHE A 229 5.55 7.76 -30.70
C PHE A 229 6.93 8.26 -31.16
N ALA A 230 7.64 8.93 -30.27
CA ALA A 230 9.04 9.27 -30.41
C ALA A 230 9.74 9.28 -29.06
N ASN A 231 10.96 8.74 -29.02
CA ASN A 231 11.92 8.98 -27.94
C ASN A 231 12.60 10.32 -28.18
N GLY A 232 13.16 10.94 -27.15
CA GLY A 232 13.84 12.23 -27.28
C GLY A 232 13.88 12.99 -25.96
N THR A 233 14.35 14.23 -25.99
CA THR A 233 14.45 15.08 -24.80
C THR A 233 13.39 16.17 -24.84
N GLY A 234 12.63 16.30 -23.75
CA GLY A 234 11.61 17.33 -23.61
C GLY A 234 10.54 17.23 -24.70
N THR A 235 10.30 18.32 -25.42
CA THR A 235 9.29 18.39 -26.48
C THR A 235 9.66 17.66 -27.78
N ALA A 236 10.85 17.09 -27.88
CA ALA A 236 11.20 16.21 -29.02
C ALA A 236 10.57 14.80 -28.86
N ALA A 237 10.14 14.44 -27.68
CA ALA A 237 9.42 13.17 -27.44
C ALA A 237 7.94 13.31 -27.83
N GLN A 238 7.31 12.17 -28.16
CA GLN A 238 5.87 12.09 -28.41
C GLN A 238 5.24 10.97 -27.58
N PHE A 239 4.03 11.20 -27.15
CA PHE A 239 3.14 10.25 -26.48
C PHE A 239 1.79 10.19 -27.20
N ALA A 240 1.02 9.14 -26.96
CA ALA A 240 -0.37 9.05 -27.40
C ALA A 240 -1.26 8.70 -26.21
N LEU A 241 -2.00 9.69 -25.75
CA LEU A 241 -2.86 9.61 -24.56
C LEU A 241 -2.12 8.95 -23.37
N PRO A 242 -1.08 9.59 -22.82
CA PRO A 242 -0.41 9.10 -21.61
C PRO A 242 -1.40 9.12 -20.43
N PHE A 243 -1.48 8.03 -19.67
CA PHE A 243 -2.46 7.88 -18.60
C PHE A 243 -1.81 7.81 -17.22
N GLY A 244 -1.47 6.62 -16.77
CA GLY A 244 -0.85 6.40 -15.47
C GLY A 244 0.59 6.94 -15.41
N ILE A 245 0.96 7.46 -14.24
CA ILE A 245 2.28 8.04 -14.00
C ILE A 245 2.77 7.64 -12.61
N ALA A 246 4.05 7.31 -12.50
CA ALA A 246 4.73 7.03 -11.22
C ALA A 246 6.14 7.63 -11.22
N VAL A 247 6.70 7.89 -10.03
CA VAL A 247 8.04 8.47 -9.88
C VAL A 247 8.86 7.63 -8.91
N ASP A 248 10.09 7.27 -9.28
CA ASP A 248 11.00 6.57 -8.38
C ASP A 248 11.79 7.55 -7.48
N ASN A 249 12.50 6.99 -6.50
CA ASN A 249 13.32 7.77 -5.55
C ASN A 249 14.47 8.54 -6.22
N SER A 250 14.81 8.23 -7.47
CA SER A 250 15.83 8.92 -8.26
C SER A 250 15.23 10.05 -9.11
N GLY A 251 13.91 10.24 -9.05
CA GLY A 251 13.16 11.23 -9.82
C GLY A 251 12.91 10.81 -11.28
N ASN A 252 13.10 9.53 -11.65
CA ASN A 252 12.65 9.05 -12.94
C ASN A 252 11.15 8.89 -12.94
N VAL A 253 10.52 9.36 -14.01
CA VAL A 253 9.06 9.28 -14.20
C VAL A 253 8.76 8.12 -15.15
N TYR A 254 7.83 7.27 -14.75
CA TYR A 254 7.32 6.15 -15.54
C TYR A 254 5.91 6.47 -16.00
N VAL A 255 5.65 6.27 -17.27
CA VAL A 255 4.39 6.67 -17.92
C VAL A 255 3.80 5.50 -18.70
N ALA A 256 2.54 5.19 -18.46
CA ALA A 256 1.75 4.37 -19.36
C ALA A 256 1.39 5.20 -20.60
N ASP A 257 2.08 4.95 -21.70
CA ASP A 257 1.83 5.55 -23.02
C ASP A 257 0.76 4.70 -23.73
N THR A 258 -0.47 4.83 -23.20
CA THR A 258 -1.56 3.86 -23.30
C THR A 258 -1.93 3.52 -24.73
N HIS A 259 -2.10 4.52 -25.61
CA HIS A 259 -2.45 4.25 -27.03
C HIS A 259 -1.25 3.80 -27.87
N ASN A 260 -0.03 3.88 -27.33
CA ASN A 260 1.16 3.30 -27.94
C ASN A 260 1.48 1.89 -27.42
N ASN A 261 0.69 1.34 -26.49
CA ASN A 261 0.93 0.05 -25.84
C ASN A 261 2.36 -0.08 -25.28
N ARG A 262 2.86 0.99 -24.65
CA ARG A 262 4.24 1.08 -24.12
C ARG A 262 4.30 1.66 -22.73
N ILE A 263 5.36 1.30 -22.04
CA ILE A 263 5.76 1.97 -20.80
C ILE A 263 7.01 2.78 -21.08
N ARG A 264 6.91 4.09 -20.85
CA ARG A 264 7.99 5.06 -21.09
C ARG A 264 8.67 5.43 -19.78
N LYS A 265 9.98 5.70 -19.86
CA LYS A 265 10.78 6.24 -18.75
C LYS A 265 11.29 7.61 -19.15
N ILE A 266 11.16 8.59 -18.23
CA ILE A 266 11.63 9.96 -18.39
C ILE A 266 12.62 10.23 -17.25
N THR A 267 13.84 10.65 -17.58
CA THR A 267 14.81 11.07 -16.57
C THR A 267 14.45 12.44 -15.98
N PRO A 268 15.02 12.85 -14.82
CA PRO A 268 14.82 14.21 -14.29
C PRO A 268 15.18 15.33 -15.26
N GLN A 269 16.02 15.06 -16.27
CA GLN A 269 16.44 16.00 -17.32
C GLN A 269 15.49 15.97 -18.53
N GLY A 270 14.39 15.20 -18.48
CA GLY A 270 13.39 15.13 -19.55
C GLY A 270 13.78 14.20 -20.71
N VAL A 271 14.78 13.32 -20.56
CA VAL A 271 15.12 12.33 -21.59
C VAL A 271 14.11 11.20 -21.54
N VAL A 272 13.36 11.00 -22.63
CA VAL A 272 12.35 9.95 -22.77
C VAL A 272 12.91 8.76 -23.53
N SER A 273 12.72 7.57 -22.95
CA SER A 273 13.04 6.28 -23.58
C SER A 273 11.86 5.31 -23.41
N THR A 274 11.79 4.30 -24.26
CA THR A 274 10.89 3.16 -24.05
C THR A 274 11.52 2.22 -23.02
N LEU A 275 10.83 1.98 -21.91
CA LEU A 275 11.23 0.97 -20.92
C LEU A 275 10.81 -0.43 -21.37
N ALA A 276 9.56 -0.56 -21.84
CA ALA A 276 9.00 -1.80 -22.33
C ALA A 276 7.81 -1.56 -23.25
N GLY A 277 7.53 -2.53 -24.12
CA GLY A 277 6.46 -2.54 -25.12
C GLY A 277 6.98 -2.32 -26.52
N ASP A 278 6.68 -3.23 -27.45
CA ASP A 278 7.03 -3.09 -28.87
C ASP A 278 6.00 -2.26 -29.65
N GLY A 279 4.83 -1.98 -29.02
CA GLY A 279 3.72 -1.19 -29.54
C GLY A 279 2.56 -1.99 -30.10
N ASN A 280 2.73 -3.28 -30.30
CA ASN A 280 1.61 -4.16 -30.62
C ASN A 280 0.74 -4.42 -29.39
N ALA A 281 -0.56 -4.58 -29.61
CA ALA A 281 -1.47 -5.04 -28.57
C ALA A 281 -1.31 -6.55 -28.38
N GLY A 282 -1.00 -7.00 -27.16
CA GLY A 282 -0.83 -8.41 -26.86
C GLY A 282 -0.36 -8.69 -25.44
N LEU A 283 -0.14 -9.98 -25.13
CA LEU A 283 0.30 -10.47 -23.82
C LEU A 283 1.58 -11.29 -23.97
N VAL A 284 2.67 -10.63 -24.34
CA VAL A 284 3.98 -11.27 -24.49
C VAL A 284 4.91 -10.83 -23.37
N ASN A 285 5.53 -11.79 -22.69
CA ASN A 285 6.58 -11.60 -21.69
C ASN A 285 7.96 -11.62 -22.36
N GLY A 286 9.00 -11.10 -21.69
CA GLY A 286 10.37 -11.15 -22.15
C GLY A 286 11.10 -9.82 -22.00
N ASP A 287 12.10 -9.59 -22.86
CA ASP A 287 12.78 -8.30 -22.92
C ASP A 287 11.80 -7.18 -23.26
N GLY A 288 12.02 -6.00 -22.71
CA GLY A 288 11.15 -4.85 -22.92
C GLY A 288 10.93 -4.50 -24.41
N ALA A 289 11.91 -4.75 -25.26
CA ALA A 289 11.82 -4.50 -26.69
C ALA A 289 10.91 -5.48 -27.47
N VAL A 290 10.54 -6.60 -26.87
CA VAL A 290 9.67 -7.65 -27.50
C VAL A 290 8.41 -7.90 -26.70
N ALA A 291 8.32 -7.35 -25.51
CA ALA A 291 7.13 -7.46 -24.67
C ALA A 291 5.95 -6.73 -25.33
N GLU A 292 4.75 -7.27 -25.14
CA GLU A 292 3.52 -6.65 -25.60
C GLU A 292 2.59 -6.37 -24.42
N PHE A 293 1.87 -5.26 -24.52
CA PHE A 293 0.80 -4.86 -23.62
C PHE A 293 -0.45 -4.55 -24.44
N ASP A 294 -1.62 -4.59 -23.83
CA ASP A 294 -2.85 -4.11 -24.47
C ASP A 294 -3.53 -3.07 -23.57
N PHE A 295 -3.43 -1.81 -23.97
CA PHE A 295 -4.02 -0.67 -23.29
C PHE A 295 -3.52 -0.57 -21.84
N PRO A 296 -2.20 -0.49 -21.58
CA PRO A 296 -1.69 -0.33 -20.22
C PRO A 296 -2.15 1.02 -19.66
N ASN A 297 -2.86 1.01 -18.52
CA ASN A 297 -3.38 2.24 -17.92
C ASN A 297 -2.58 2.69 -16.72
N GLY A 298 -2.55 1.92 -15.64
CA GLY A 298 -1.88 2.28 -14.41
C GLY A 298 -0.42 1.84 -14.37
N VAL A 299 0.41 2.63 -13.72
CA VAL A 299 1.80 2.25 -13.37
C VAL A 299 2.09 2.61 -11.91
N ALA A 300 2.87 1.77 -11.23
CA ALA A 300 3.46 2.09 -9.93
C ALA A 300 4.90 1.56 -9.88
N VAL A 301 5.73 2.14 -9.03
CA VAL A 301 7.12 1.74 -8.86
C VAL A 301 7.41 1.45 -7.39
N ASP A 302 8.06 0.32 -7.10
CA ASP A 302 8.49 -0.01 -5.75
C ASP A 302 9.87 0.57 -5.42
N ALA A 303 10.28 0.46 -4.15
CA ALA A 303 11.57 0.99 -3.69
C ALA A 303 12.79 0.31 -4.34
N ALA A 304 12.62 -0.88 -4.93
CA ALA A 304 13.65 -1.60 -5.67
C ALA A 304 13.73 -1.18 -7.15
N GLY A 305 12.82 -0.28 -7.60
CA GLY A 305 12.73 0.18 -8.98
C GLY A 305 12.00 -0.78 -9.91
N ASN A 306 11.28 -1.78 -9.38
CA ASN A 306 10.39 -2.58 -10.22
C ASN A 306 9.14 -1.76 -10.56
N VAL A 307 8.74 -1.79 -11.84
CA VAL A 307 7.53 -1.11 -12.30
C VAL A 307 6.41 -2.13 -12.45
N TYR A 308 5.30 -1.87 -11.79
CA TYR A 308 4.07 -2.65 -11.94
C TYR A 308 3.14 -1.93 -12.90
N VAL A 309 2.46 -2.68 -13.75
CA VAL A 309 1.59 -2.16 -14.82
C VAL A 309 0.24 -2.84 -14.77
N ALA A 310 -0.83 -2.08 -14.74
CA ALA A 310 -2.16 -2.57 -15.03
C ALA A 310 -2.29 -2.72 -16.56
N ASP A 311 -2.15 -3.95 -17.05
CA ASP A 311 -2.27 -4.34 -18.45
C ASP A 311 -3.75 -4.63 -18.74
N THR A 312 -4.50 -3.53 -18.88
CA THR A 312 -5.93 -3.43 -18.59
C THR A 312 -6.77 -4.38 -19.45
N ARG A 313 -6.56 -4.41 -20.76
CA ARG A 313 -7.34 -5.27 -21.66
C ARG A 313 -6.91 -6.73 -21.61
N ASN A 314 -5.69 -6.98 -21.13
CA ASN A 314 -5.21 -8.33 -20.85
C ASN A 314 -5.69 -8.89 -19.51
N ASN A 315 -6.36 -8.10 -18.67
CA ASN A 315 -6.86 -8.49 -17.33
C ASN A 315 -5.74 -9.04 -16.42
N VAL A 316 -4.54 -8.53 -16.53
CA VAL A 316 -3.38 -8.94 -15.72
C VAL A 316 -2.61 -7.74 -15.17
N ILE A 317 -1.85 -7.99 -14.11
CA ILE A 317 -0.82 -7.07 -13.63
C ILE A 317 0.53 -7.57 -14.13
N ARG A 318 1.29 -6.70 -14.79
CA ARG A 318 2.64 -7.01 -15.28
C ARG A 318 3.69 -6.40 -14.34
N LYS A 319 4.86 -7.00 -14.33
CA LYS A 319 6.03 -6.49 -13.62
C LYS A 319 7.20 -6.32 -14.58
N ILE A 320 7.83 -5.16 -14.54
CA ILE A 320 9.03 -4.81 -15.30
C ILE A 320 10.16 -4.64 -14.30
N LEU A 321 11.22 -5.41 -14.45
CA LEU A 321 12.44 -5.25 -13.65
C LEU A 321 13.20 -3.98 -14.10
N PRO A 322 14.10 -3.40 -13.27
CA PRO A 322 14.89 -2.23 -13.67
C PRO A 322 15.68 -2.41 -14.96
N ALA A 323 16.05 -3.65 -15.31
CA ALA A 323 16.73 -4.02 -16.55
C ALA A 323 15.80 -4.06 -17.79
N GLY A 324 14.48 -3.88 -17.61
CA GLY A 324 13.50 -3.88 -18.69
C GLY A 324 12.81 -5.23 -18.94
N THR A 325 13.16 -6.29 -18.24
CA THR A 325 12.49 -7.61 -18.41
C THR A 325 11.06 -7.57 -17.88
N VAL A 326 10.10 -7.98 -18.69
CA VAL A 326 8.66 -8.00 -18.41
C VAL A 326 8.18 -9.43 -18.10
N SER A 327 7.37 -9.54 -17.08
CA SER A 327 6.67 -10.79 -16.71
C SER A 327 5.23 -10.50 -16.28
N THR A 328 4.34 -11.49 -16.40
CA THR A 328 3.04 -11.44 -15.75
C THR A 328 3.26 -11.62 -14.25
N PHE A 329 2.85 -10.61 -13.47
CA PHE A 329 2.99 -10.62 -12.02
C PHE A 329 1.77 -11.28 -11.37
N ALA A 330 0.56 -10.95 -11.82
CA ALA A 330 -0.67 -11.54 -11.30
C ALA A 330 -1.78 -11.53 -12.36
N GLY A 331 -2.68 -12.51 -12.28
CA GLY A 331 -3.79 -12.72 -13.19
C GLY A 331 -3.52 -13.85 -14.21
N ASP A 332 -4.57 -14.62 -14.51
CA ASP A 332 -4.51 -15.68 -15.52
C ASP A 332 -4.89 -15.20 -16.93
N GLY A 333 -5.26 -13.91 -17.08
CA GLY A 333 -5.69 -13.29 -18.33
C GLY A 333 -7.20 -13.40 -18.59
N THR A 334 -7.91 -14.21 -17.82
CA THR A 334 -9.37 -14.33 -17.92
C THR A 334 -10.04 -13.22 -17.12
N ALA A 335 -11.02 -12.54 -17.73
CA ALA A 335 -11.83 -11.56 -17.01
C ALA A 335 -12.67 -12.25 -15.93
N GLY A 336 -12.54 -11.83 -14.67
CA GLY A 336 -13.27 -12.41 -13.55
C GLY A 336 -12.92 -11.80 -12.21
N LEU A 337 -13.61 -12.24 -11.15
CA LEU A 337 -13.40 -11.81 -9.76
C LEU A 337 -13.04 -13.04 -8.92
N VAL A 338 -11.82 -13.52 -9.05
CA VAL A 338 -11.33 -14.70 -8.32
C VAL A 338 -10.13 -14.31 -7.47
N ASP A 339 -10.21 -14.57 -6.16
CA ASP A 339 -9.10 -14.50 -5.22
C ASP A 339 -8.24 -15.78 -5.30
N GLY A 340 -7.00 -15.71 -4.81
CA GLY A 340 -6.11 -16.86 -4.77
C GLY A 340 -4.64 -16.49 -4.88
N THR A 341 -3.85 -17.34 -5.52
CA THR A 341 -2.45 -17.04 -5.84
C THR A 341 -2.36 -16.10 -7.04
N VAL A 342 -1.21 -15.45 -7.23
CA VAL A 342 -0.97 -14.59 -8.40
C VAL A 342 -1.22 -15.27 -9.74
N THR A 343 -1.09 -16.60 -9.83
CA THR A 343 -1.29 -17.39 -11.07
C THR A 343 -2.72 -17.88 -11.28
N THR A 344 -3.59 -17.79 -10.27
CA THR A 344 -4.98 -18.27 -10.31
C THR A 344 -6.00 -17.17 -10.11
N ALA A 345 -5.57 -16.01 -9.69
CA ALA A 345 -6.43 -14.85 -9.52
C ALA A 345 -6.93 -14.36 -10.87
N GLN A 346 -8.13 -13.78 -10.88
CA GLN A 346 -8.72 -13.13 -12.04
C GLN A 346 -9.06 -11.69 -11.73
N PHE A 347 -8.82 -10.83 -12.70
CA PHE A 347 -9.19 -9.41 -12.68
C PHE A 347 -10.11 -9.12 -13.86
N ASN A 348 -10.79 -7.99 -13.84
CA ASN A 348 -11.61 -7.52 -14.95
C ASN A 348 -11.36 -6.04 -15.19
N TYR A 349 -10.60 -5.74 -16.22
CA TYR A 349 -10.26 -4.39 -16.62
C TYR A 349 -9.57 -3.60 -15.46
N PRO A 350 -8.47 -4.12 -14.86
CA PRO A 350 -7.74 -3.39 -13.82
C PRO A 350 -7.16 -2.11 -14.39
N CYS A 351 -7.46 -0.93 -13.80
CA CYS A 351 -7.04 0.36 -14.35
C CYS A 351 -5.89 1.00 -13.60
N ALA A 352 -5.85 0.91 -12.28
CA ALA A 352 -4.82 1.57 -11.48
C ALA A 352 -4.24 0.64 -10.43
N LEU A 353 -3.02 0.98 -9.99
CA LEU A 353 -2.34 0.25 -8.94
C LEU A 353 -1.41 1.17 -8.13
N ALA A 354 -1.18 0.80 -6.88
CA ALA A 354 -0.26 1.48 -5.96
C ALA A 354 0.51 0.46 -5.12
N THR A 355 1.72 0.80 -4.71
CA THR A 355 2.56 -0.03 -3.86
C THR A 355 2.76 0.61 -2.50
N ASP A 356 2.71 -0.16 -1.41
CA ASP A 356 3.04 0.32 -0.07
C ASP A 356 4.50 -0.03 0.32
N VAL A 357 4.92 0.48 1.48
CA VAL A 357 6.28 0.27 2.03
C VAL A 357 6.56 -1.19 2.41
N LEU A 358 5.55 -2.03 2.51
CA LEU A 358 5.64 -3.46 2.77
C LEU A 358 5.64 -4.27 1.46
N ASN A 359 5.68 -3.61 0.30
CA ASN A 359 5.60 -4.19 -1.04
C ASN A 359 4.27 -4.93 -1.33
N ASN A 360 3.17 -4.55 -0.67
CA ASN A 360 1.86 -4.94 -1.15
C ASN A 360 1.52 -4.11 -2.40
N VAL A 361 0.80 -4.71 -3.34
CA VAL A 361 0.26 -4.01 -4.51
C VAL A 361 -1.26 -3.94 -4.37
N TYR A 362 -1.80 -2.74 -4.41
CA TYR A 362 -3.24 -2.47 -4.37
C TYR A 362 -3.73 -2.16 -5.78
N ILE A 363 -4.87 -2.69 -6.17
CA ILE A 363 -5.40 -2.61 -7.53
C ILE A 363 -6.84 -2.13 -7.51
N ALA A 364 -7.17 -1.15 -8.33
CA ALA A 364 -8.54 -0.83 -8.72
C ALA A 364 -8.94 -1.82 -9.83
N ASP A 365 -9.70 -2.85 -9.45
CA ASP A 365 -10.23 -3.89 -10.32
C ASP A 365 -11.58 -3.43 -10.87
N THR A 366 -11.50 -2.52 -11.84
CA THR A 366 -12.51 -1.52 -12.19
C THR A 366 -13.85 -2.10 -12.57
N HIS A 367 -13.90 -3.02 -13.54
CA HIS A 367 -15.17 -3.64 -13.95
C HIS A 367 -15.71 -4.66 -12.94
N ASN A 368 -14.91 -5.02 -11.94
CA ASN A 368 -15.38 -5.81 -10.80
C ASN A 368 -15.89 -4.91 -9.65
N ASN A 369 -15.77 -3.59 -9.74
CA ASN A 369 -16.10 -2.63 -8.67
C ASN A 369 -15.44 -3.03 -7.33
N ALA A 370 -14.21 -3.56 -7.40
CA ALA A 370 -13.48 -4.14 -6.28
C ALA A 370 -12.11 -3.50 -6.12
N ILE A 371 -11.67 -3.39 -4.88
CA ILE A 371 -10.29 -3.05 -4.56
C ILE A 371 -9.60 -4.31 -4.10
N ARG A 372 -8.53 -4.68 -4.81
CA ARG A 372 -7.77 -5.91 -4.58
C ARG A 372 -6.40 -5.60 -3.98
N LYS A 373 -5.88 -6.54 -3.24
CA LYS A 373 -4.52 -6.48 -2.65
C LYS A 373 -3.75 -7.72 -3.02
N ILE A 374 -2.50 -7.54 -3.48
CA ILE A 374 -1.52 -8.61 -3.66
C ILE A 374 -0.47 -8.47 -2.57
N THR A 375 -0.27 -9.50 -1.78
CA THR A 375 0.77 -9.53 -0.76
C THR A 375 2.13 -9.94 -1.35
N PRO A 376 3.27 -9.66 -0.68
CA PRO A 376 4.59 -10.16 -1.10
C PRO A 376 4.68 -11.69 -1.19
N ALA A 377 3.81 -12.40 -0.47
CA ALA A 377 3.67 -13.86 -0.56
C ALA A 377 2.92 -14.33 -1.82
N GLY A 378 2.47 -13.41 -2.67
CA GLY A 378 1.77 -13.73 -3.92
C GLY A 378 0.31 -14.15 -3.71
N ILE A 379 -0.34 -13.66 -2.67
CA ILE A 379 -1.78 -13.88 -2.42
C ILE A 379 -2.56 -12.65 -2.85
N VAL A 380 -3.56 -12.87 -3.68
CA VAL A 380 -4.53 -11.87 -4.15
C VAL A 380 -5.82 -12.01 -3.37
N SER A 381 -6.33 -10.91 -2.83
CA SER A 381 -7.60 -10.88 -2.10
C SER A 381 -8.37 -9.58 -2.34
N ILE A 382 -9.70 -9.66 -2.24
CA ILE A 382 -10.56 -8.48 -2.18
C ILE A 382 -10.40 -7.86 -0.79
N ILE A 383 -10.16 -6.55 -0.74
CA ILE A 383 -10.13 -5.80 0.53
C ILE A 383 -11.38 -4.94 0.70
N ALA A 384 -12.03 -4.52 -0.39
CA ALA A 384 -13.28 -3.77 -0.36
C ALA A 384 -14.02 -3.87 -1.69
N GLY A 385 -15.34 -3.69 -1.66
CA GLY A 385 -16.19 -3.78 -2.84
C GLY A 385 -16.42 -5.20 -3.33
N GLY A 386 -16.91 -5.34 -4.55
CA GLY A 386 -17.25 -6.62 -5.18
C GLY A 386 -18.07 -6.37 -6.43
N SER A 387 -18.66 -7.43 -7.01
CA SER A 387 -19.37 -7.36 -8.29
C SER A 387 -20.59 -6.39 -8.33
N SER A 388 -21.13 -5.99 -7.18
CA SER A 388 -22.19 -5.00 -7.11
C SER A 388 -21.64 -3.59 -7.17
N TYR A 389 -22.20 -2.76 -8.06
CA TYR A 389 -21.86 -1.33 -8.11
C TYR A 389 -22.77 -0.50 -7.19
N GLY A 390 -22.30 0.66 -6.75
CA GLY A 390 -23.05 1.58 -5.92
C GLY A 390 -22.18 2.57 -5.15
N PHE A 391 -22.82 3.39 -4.34
CA PHE A 391 -22.18 4.40 -3.50
C PHE A 391 -22.53 4.13 -2.02
N ILE A 392 -21.87 3.14 -1.43
CA ILE A 392 -22.12 2.68 -0.05
C ILE A 392 -20.82 2.57 0.70
N ASP A 393 -20.73 3.24 1.86
CA ASP A 393 -19.68 3.03 2.85
C ASP A 393 -19.93 1.74 3.64
N GLY A 394 -18.88 1.11 4.18
CA GLY A 394 -19.05 -0.12 4.92
C GLY A 394 -17.76 -0.88 5.17
N ILE A 395 -17.89 -2.12 5.64
CA ILE A 395 -16.74 -2.99 5.93
C ILE A 395 -16.55 -3.98 4.79
N GLY A 396 -15.33 -3.99 4.22
CA GLY A 396 -14.93 -4.96 3.20
C GLY A 396 -15.89 -4.98 2.02
N THR A 397 -16.43 -6.14 1.71
CA THR A 397 -17.36 -6.35 0.58
C THR A 397 -18.78 -5.79 0.79
N SER A 398 -19.09 -5.23 1.99
CA SER A 398 -20.33 -4.50 2.21
C SER A 398 -20.28 -3.07 1.66
N ALA A 399 -19.09 -2.54 1.38
CA ALA A 399 -18.94 -1.29 0.67
C ALA A 399 -19.16 -1.50 -0.83
N HIS A 400 -19.72 -0.49 -1.48
CA HIS A 400 -19.90 -0.52 -2.93
C HIS A 400 -19.18 0.65 -3.58
N PHE A 401 -18.59 0.38 -4.73
CA PHE A 401 -17.93 1.33 -5.62
C PHE A 401 -18.61 1.30 -6.99
N PHE A 402 -18.29 2.27 -7.83
CA PHE A 402 -18.72 2.25 -9.22
C PHE A 402 -17.59 2.74 -10.12
N ASP A 403 -17.09 1.83 -10.96
CA ASP A 403 -16.11 2.14 -12.02
C ASP A 403 -14.86 2.87 -11.48
N SER A 404 -14.27 2.35 -10.39
CA SER A 404 -13.11 2.99 -9.75
C SER A 404 -11.87 2.90 -10.62
N HIS A 405 -11.27 4.04 -11.00
CA HIS A 405 -10.08 4.11 -11.86
C HIS A 405 -8.82 4.54 -11.15
N GLY A 406 -8.91 5.16 -9.97
CA GLY A 406 -7.77 5.70 -9.26
C GLY A 406 -7.51 4.99 -7.93
N ILE A 407 -6.23 4.81 -7.59
CA ILE A 407 -5.84 4.27 -6.29
C ILE A 407 -4.51 4.88 -5.85
N ALA A 408 -4.41 5.21 -4.57
CA ALA A 408 -3.15 5.61 -3.93
C ALA A 408 -3.09 5.04 -2.52
N VAL A 409 -1.89 4.85 -1.98
CA VAL A 409 -1.69 4.39 -0.61
C VAL A 409 -0.74 5.33 0.12
N ASP A 410 -1.05 5.66 1.38
CA ASP A 410 -0.17 6.47 2.20
C ASP A 410 0.84 5.61 2.99
N MET A 411 1.79 6.25 3.66
CA MET A 411 2.81 5.60 4.48
C MET A 411 2.25 4.84 5.70
N HIS A 412 0.99 5.04 6.04
CA HIS A 412 0.29 4.36 7.14
C HIS A 412 -0.53 3.16 6.65
N GLY A 413 -0.61 2.93 5.31
CA GLY A 413 -1.39 1.86 4.71
C GLY A 413 -2.87 2.19 4.50
N ASN A 414 -3.29 3.47 4.63
CA ASN A 414 -4.61 3.89 4.16
C ASN A 414 -4.62 3.91 2.63
N VAL A 415 -5.66 3.34 2.05
CA VAL A 415 -5.86 3.32 0.60
C VAL A 415 -6.92 4.34 0.22
N TYR A 416 -6.60 5.18 -0.76
CA TYR A 416 -7.51 6.18 -1.30
C TYR A 416 -7.92 5.76 -2.71
N VAL A 417 -9.20 5.86 -3.00
CA VAL A 417 -9.81 5.38 -4.24
C VAL A 417 -10.55 6.52 -4.93
N GLY A 418 -10.25 6.74 -6.20
CA GLY A 418 -11.08 7.54 -7.10
C GLY A 418 -12.27 6.69 -7.53
N ASP A 419 -13.40 6.89 -6.86
CA ASP A 419 -14.66 6.21 -7.14
C ASP A 419 -15.37 6.95 -8.28
N THR A 420 -14.85 6.72 -9.48
CA THR A 420 -15.01 7.54 -10.68
C THR A 420 -16.47 7.67 -11.08
N GLY A 421 -17.20 6.56 -11.16
CA GLY A 421 -18.64 6.54 -11.49
C GLY A 421 -19.53 7.19 -10.40
N ASN A 422 -19.00 7.34 -9.18
CA ASN A 422 -19.66 8.03 -8.07
C ASN A 422 -19.10 9.44 -7.82
N SER A 423 -18.24 9.97 -8.69
CA SER A 423 -17.67 11.33 -8.58
C SER A 423 -17.19 11.65 -7.16
N SER A 424 -16.50 10.72 -6.52
CA SER A 424 -16.10 10.85 -5.11
C SER A 424 -14.74 10.23 -4.82
N ILE A 425 -14.15 10.63 -3.70
CA ILE A 425 -12.90 10.05 -3.18
C ILE A 425 -13.23 9.25 -1.93
N ARG A 426 -12.92 7.95 -1.98
CA ARG A 426 -13.15 7.02 -0.87
C ARG A 426 -11.84 6.71 -0.15
N LYS A 427 -11.94 6.43 1.14
CA LYS A 427 -10.82 6.00 1.98
C LYS A 427 -11.09 4.63 2.55
N ILE A 428 -10.09 3.74 2.49
CA ILE A 428 -10.08 2.40 3.06
C ILE A 428 -9.00 2.35 4.14
N GLN A 429 -9.39 1.91 5.34
CA GLN A 429 -8.50 1.82 6.51
C GLN A 429 -8.49 0.42 7.10
#